data_1c4adeb749c47aaa5780319c391fcc7e
#
_entry.id   1c4adeb749c47aaa5780319c391fcc7e
#
_cell.length_a   1.000
_cell.length_b   1.000
_cell.length_c   1.000
_cell.angle_alpha   90.00
_cell.angle_beta   90.00
_cell.angle_gamma   90.00
#
_symmetry.space_group_name_H-M   'P 1'
#
loop_
_entity.id
_entity.type
_entity.pdbx_description
1 polymer ?
#
loop_
_entity_poly.entity_id
_entity_poly.type
_entity_poly.pdbx_seq_one_letter_code
_entity_poly.pdbx_strand_id
1 'polypeptide(L)'
;MILKIIKIIGNYFIMSDQLILKFPKNKIYLKEDFYVSSSNKDAYDFINSWPKWIKRIINIYGPSGSGKTHIASLLKNKTSCLVICANEITDKIFFKFKTKEALIIENLNEKIPENLFFSLWNLAVQDNKYLLITSVKPINTYKFKLVDLRSRVSSCIRIGIDLPNDDLISVIIAKNFSDQQINIEKNQIEYIIKRIDRSYEKISKFISVLDKYSLKKGSPISLKLIKEVLKMI
;
A
#
# COMPACT_ATOMS: atom_id res chain seq x y z
N MET A 1 -26.00 44.49 35.21
CA MET A 1 -26.04 44.11 33.78
C MET A 1 -25.27 42.79 33.48
N ILE A 2 -24.60 42.22 34.44
CA ILE A 2 -23.81 40.96 34.31
C ILE A 2 -24.64 39.71 34.67
N LEU A 3 -25.70 39.84 35.44
CA LEU A 3 -26.55 38.71 35.87
C LEU A 3 -27.64 38.26 34.87
N LYS A 4 -27.82 38.94 33.74
CA LYS A 4 -28.77 38.55 32.69
C LYS A 4 -28.13 37.72 31.54
N ILE A 5 -26.79 37.59 31.50
CA ILE A 5 -26.08 36.83 30.46
C ILE A 5 -25.92 35.35 30.82
N ILE A 6 -26.00 35.01 32.14
CA ILE A 6 -25.81 33.63 32.62
C ILE A 6 -27.05 32.73 32.41
N LYS A 7 -28.22 33.31 32.09
CA LYS A 7 -29.47 32.53 31.93
C LYS A 7 -29.78 32.10 30.48
N ILE A 8 -28.94 32.42 29.50
CA ILE A 8 -29.11 32.04 28.08
C ILE A 8 -28.19 30.90 27.68
N ILE A 9 -27.25 30.48 28.55
CA ILE A 9 -26.28 29.40 28.23
C ILE A 9 -26.77 28.01 28.73
N GLY A 10 -27.99 27.94 29.28
CA GLY A 10 -28.50 26.77 30.03
C GLY A 10 -29.18 25.67 29.22
N ASN A 11 -29.23 25.68 27.86
CA ASN A 11 -29.94 24.64 27.13
C ASN A 11 -29.39 24.36 25.69
N TYR A 12 -28.10 24.48 25.48
CA TYR A 12 -27.48 23.84 24.33
C TYR A 12 -26.54 22.75 24.84
N PHE A 13 -27.01 21.52 24.91
CA PHE A 13 -26.20 20.34 24.78
C PHE A 13 -25.61 20.36 23.35
N ILE A 14 -24.57 21.14 23.16
CA ILE A 14 -23.71 20.99 22.00
C ILE A 14 -23.02 19.64 22.25
N MET A 15 -23.53 18.59 21.61
CA MET A 15 -22.69 17.43 21.31
C MET A 15 -21.50 18.00 20.55
N SER A 16 -20.40 18.24 21.25
CA SER A 16 -19.14 18.58 20.62
C SER A 16 -18.74 17.39 19.76
N ASP A 17 -19.04 17.44 18.46
CA ASP A 17 -18.41 16.54 17.51
C ASP A 17 -16.91 16.77 17.70
N GLN A 18 -16.25 15.79 18.32
CA GLN A 18 -14.82 15.82 18.54
C GLN A 18 -14.16 15.91 17.16
N LEU A 19 -13.56 17.06 16.87
CA LEU A 19 -12.85 17.31 15.61
C LEU A 19 -11.69 16.31 15.50
N ILE A 20 -11.84 15.34 14.62
CA ILE A 20 -10.78 14.39 14.28
C ILE A 20 -9.74 15.14 13.48
N LEU A 21 -8.66 15.59 14.11
CA LEU A 21 -7.51 16.17 13.44
C LEU A 21 -6.82 15.09 12.60
N LYS A 22 -6.95 15.20 11.29
CA LYS A 22 -6.24 14.35 10.33
C LYS A 22 -4.83 14.88 10.14
N PHE A 23 -3.87 14.32 10.85
CA PHE A 23 -2.46 14.53 10.50
C PHE A 23 -2.12 13.72 9.26
N PRO A 24 -1.38 14.28 8.27
CA PRO A 24 -0.86 13.50 7.16
C PRO A 24 0.11 12.45 7.72
N LYS A 25 -0.31 11.19 7.73
CA LYS A 25 0.56 10.07 8.09
C LYS A 25 1.48 9.80 6.90
N ASN A 26 2.67 10.37 6.91
CA ASN A 26 3.75 9.87 6.06
C ASN A 26 4.06 8.45 6.53
N LYS A 27 3.62 7.45 5.77
CA LYS A 27 3.90 6.05 6.09
C LYS A 27 5.40 5.82 5.92
N ILE A 28 6.10 5.64 7.02
CA ILE A 28 7.48 5.15 7.04
C ILE A 28 7.40 3.63 6.92
N TYR A 29 7.99 3.08 5.87
CA TYR A 29 8.01 1.64 5.62
C TYR A 29 9.30 1.06 6.23
N LEU A 30 9.23 0.63 7.48
CA LEU A 30 10.34 -0.07 8.12
C LEU A 30 10.35 -1.55 7.72
N LYS A 31 11.52 -2.17 7.68
CA LYS A 31 11.65 -3.59 7.34
C LYS A 31 10.91 -4.48 8.33
N GLU A 32 10.95 -4.11 9.61
CA GLU A 32 10.29 -4.80 10.72
C GLU A 32 8.76 -4.76 10.61
N ASP A 33 8.24 -3.79 9.85
CA ASP A 33 6.80 -3.61 9.63
C ASP A 33 6.24 -4.49 8.53
N PHE A 34 7.09 -5.18 7.77
CA PHE A 34 6.65 -6.05 6.70
C PHE A 34 6.54 -7.50 7.19
N TYR A 35 5.32 -7.97 7.34
CA TYR A 35 5.07 -9.37 7.68
C TYR A 35 5.12 -10.26 6.44
N VAL A 36 6.03 -11.25 6.47
CA VAL A 36 6.19 -12.23 5.40
C VAL A 36 5.21 -13.38 5.62
N SER A 37 4.40 -13.66 4.63
CA SER A 37 3.46 -14.79 4.60
C SER A 37 3.60 -15.52 3.27
N SER A 38 2.94 -16.67 3.12
CA SER A 38 2.93 -17.41 1.84
C SER A 38 2.48 -16.56 0.65
N SER A 39 1.60 -15.56 0.87
CA SER A 39 1.06 -14.72 -0.19
C SER A 39 2.05 -13.67 -0.74
N ASN A 40 3.13 -13.34 -0.04
CA ASN A 40 4.07 -12.30 -0.43
C ASN A 40 5.55 -12.73 -0.34
N LYS A 41 5.80 -13.98 0.07
CA LYS A 41 7.14 -14.50 0.33
C LYS A 41 8.04 -14.39 -0.90
N ASP A 42 7.58 -14.81 -2.07
CA ASP A 42 8.39 -14.81 -3.29
C ASP A 42 8.87 -13.41 -3.66
N ALA A 43 8.00 -12.41 -3.52
CA ALA A 43 8.37 -11.02 -3.78
C ALA A 43 9.35 -10.49 -2.72
N TYR A 44 9.18 -10.86 -1.46
CA TYR A 44 10.08 -10.49 -0.38
C TYR A 44 11.46 -11.12 -0.55
N ASP A 45 11.53 -12.43 -0.79
CA ASP A 45 12.78 -13.18 -0.97
C ASP A 45 13.54 -12.68 -2.19
N PHE A 46 12.81 -12.40 -3.30
CA PHE A 46 13.42 -11.86 -4.50
C PHE A 46 14.07 -10.49 -4.26
N ILE A 47 13.38 -9.54 -3.64
CA ILE A 47 13.97 -8.24 -3.30
C ILE A 47 15.16 -8.37 -2.36
N ASN A 48 15.12 -9.33 -1.44
CA ASN A 48 16.23 -9.56 -0.51
C ASN A 48 17.43 -10.24 -1.16
N SER A 49 17.27 -10.94 -2.28
CA SER A 49 18.37 -11.51 -3.04
C SER A 49 19.22 -10.48 -3.82
N TRP A 50 18.77 -9.19 -3.87
CA TRP A 50 19.56 -8.14 -4.50
C TRP A 50 20.96 -8.04 -3.88
N PRO A 51 22.06 -7.85 -4.66
CA PRO A 51 22.10 -7.56 -6.11
C PRO A 51 22.15 -8.79 -7.01
N LYS A 52 21.94 -10.00 -6.51
CA LYS A 52 22.06 -11.27 -7.25
C LYS A 52 20.84 -11.58 -8.13
N TRP A 53 20.19 -10.55 -8.69
CA TRP A 53 19.06 -10.75 -9.56
C TRP A 53 19.48 -11.31 -10.92
N ILE A 54 18.78 -12.36 -11.38
CA ILE A 54 19.03 -12.99 -12.68
C ILE A 54 18.74 -12.01 -13.83
N LYS A 55 17.70 -11.19 -13.68
CA LYS A 55 17.34 -10.11 -14.61
C LYS A 55 17.21 -8.81 -13.85
N ARG A 56 17.57 -7.70 -14.50
CA ARG A 56 17.57 -6.37 -13.87
C ARG A 56 16.22 -5.65 -13.94
N ILE A 57 15.29 -6.15 -14.77
CA ILE A 57 13.97 -5.55 -14.93
C ILE A 57 12.90 -6.51 -14.40
N ILE A 58 12.16 -6.02 -13.42
CA ILE A 58 11.26 -6.83 -12.60
C ILE A 58 9.91 -6.12 -12.49
N ASN A 59 8.85 -6.90 -12.59
CA ASN A 59 7.51 -6.45 -12.26
C ASN A 59 6.99 -7.19 -11.03
N ILE A 60 6.68 -6.44 -9.97
CA ILE A 60 5.92 -6.95 -8.81
C ILE A 60 4.47 -6.50 -8.99
N TYR A 61 3.57 -7.46 -9.04
CA TYR A 61 2.16 -7.19 -9.23
C TYR A 61 1.30 -7.81 -8.12
N GLY A 62 0.11 -7.27 -7.94
CA GLY A 62 -0.84 -7.78 -6.95
C GLY A 62 -1.92 -6.75 -6.63
N PRO A 63 -2.94 -7.13 -5.87
CA PRO A 63 -4.08 -6.27 -5.54
C PRO A 63 -3.66 -4.95 -4.91
N SER A 64 -4.53 -3.95 -4.96
CA SER A 64 -4.33 -2.69 -4.22
C SER A 64 -4.21 -3.00 -2.72
N GLY A 65 -3.26 -2.33 -2.05
CA GLY A 65 -2.99 -2.56 -0.63
C GLY A 65 -2.13 -3.78 -0.28
N SER A 66 -1.70 -4.60 -1.26
CA SER A 66 -0.91 -5.83 -1.01
C SER A 66 0.53 -5.62 -0.53
N GLY A 67 0.95 -4.38 -0.27
CA GLY A 67 2.30 -4.09 0.24
C GLY A 67 3.37 -3.89 -0.84
N LYS A 68 3.01 -3.75 -2.13
CA LYS A 68 3.97 -3.51 -3.23
C LYS A 68 4.91 -2.32 -2.97
N THR A 69 4.37 -1.19 -2.52
CA THR A 69 5.16 0.00 -2.15
C THR A 69 6.10 -0.30 -0.98
N HIS A 70 5.68 -1.11 -0.01
CA HIS A 70 6.55 -1.53 1.09
C HIS A 70 7.72 -2.38 0.57
N ILE A 71 7.44 -3.38 -0.27
CA ILE A 71 8.48 -4.20 -0.93
C ILE A 71 9.42 -3.33 -1.77
N ALA A 72 8.89 -2.36 -2.52
CA ALA A 72 9.71 -1.42 -3.29
C ALA A 72 10.62 -0.57 -2.37
N SER A 73 10.15 -0.19 -1.18
CA SER A 73 10.95 0.55 -0.21
C SER A 73 12.13 -0.26 0.34
N LEU A 74 12.01 -1.59 0.42
CA LEU A 74 13.12 -2.45 0.82
C LEU A 74 14.29 -2.37 -0.18
N LEU A 75 14.01 -2.25 -1.48
CA LEU A 75 15.05 -2.03 -2.49
C LEU A 75 15.68 -0.63 -2.34
N LYS A 76 14.87 0.40 -2.10
CA LYS A 76 15.36 1.77 -1.86
C LYS A 76 16.39 1.83 -0.74
N ASN A 77 16.24 1.02 0.29
CA ASN A 77 17.18 0.96 1.41
C ASN A 77 18.49 0.22 1.10
N LYS A 78 18.56 -0.49 -0.03
CA LYS A 78 19.72 -1.30 -0.43
C LYS A 78 20.60 -0.63 -1.47
N THR A 79 20.05 0.29 -2.28
CA THR A 79 20.77 0.92 -3.38
C THR A 79 20.27 2.35 -3.66
N SER A 80 21.04 3.11 -4.43
CA SER A 80 20.66 4.45 -4.87
C SER A 80 19.50 4.39 -5.86
N CYS A 81 18.27 4.64 -5.39
CA CYS A 81 17.05 4.55 -6.18
C CYS A 81 16.43 5.92 -6.50
N LEU A 82 15.89 6.04 -7.69
CA LEU A 82 14.87 7.03 -8.02
C LEU A 82 13.50 6.36 -7.91
N VAL A 83 12.57 6.92 -7.16
CA VAL A 83 11.19 6.41 -7.02
C VAL A 83 10.25 7.42 -7.63
N ILE A 84 9.38 6.97 -8.52
CA ILE A 84 8.35 7.78 -9.18
C ILE A 84 7.03 7.00 -9.30
N CYS A 85 5.92 7.71 -9.36
CA CYS A 85 4.67 7.13 -9.84
C CYS A 85 4.64 7.05 -11.37
N ALA A 86 3.89 6.10 -11.93
CA ALA A 86 3.79 5.92 -13.38
C ALA A 86 3.26 7.16 -14.13
N ASN A 87 2.42 7.99 -13.47
CA ASN A 87 1.93 9.25 -14.03
C ASN A 87 2.96 10.40 -14.02
N GLU A 88 4.12 10.20 -13.37
CA GLU A 88 5.20 11.19 -13.29
C GLU A 88 6.30 10.95 -14.34
N ILE A 89 6.11 9.97 -15.24
CA ILE A 89 7.06 9.67 -16.32
C ILE A 89 7.11 10.87 -17.28
N THR A 90 8.26 11.55 -17.31
CA THR A 90 8.57 12.70 -18.18
C THR A 90 10.03 12.63 -18.63
N ASP A 91 10.41 13.45 -19.61
CA ASP A 91 11.81 13.53 -20.09
C ASP A 91 12.81 13.86 -18.97
N LYS A 92 12.40 14.62 -17.95
CA LYS A 92 13.26 14.96 -16.81
C LYS A 92 13.72 13.75 -16.00
N ILE A 93 12.96 12.64 -16.07
CA ILE A 93 13.30 11.40 -15.35
C ILE A 93 14.57 10.76 -15.88
N PHE A 94 14.85 10.87 -17.19
CA PHE A 94 16.07 10.32 -17.80
C PHE A 94 17.35 10.85 -17.15
N PHE A 95 17.44 12.17 -16.97
CA PHE A 95 18.62 12.81 -16.35
C PHE A 95 18.78 12.35 -14.89
N LYS A 96 17.67 12.28 -14.14
CA LYS A 96 17.71 11.83 -12.75
C LYS A 96 18.07 10.35 -12.64
N PHE A 97 17.57 9.51 -13.55
CA PHE A 97 17.85 8.08 -13.55
C PHE A 97 19.30 7.77 -13.91
N LYS A 98 19.92 8.54 -14.80
CA LYS A 98 21.34 8.36 -15.17
C LYS A 98 22.26 8.37 -13.94
N THR A 99 21.96 9.13 -12.92
CA THR A 99 22.77 9.24 -11.68
C THR A 99 22.41 8.20 -10.61
N LYS A 100 21.46 7.31 -10.88
CA LYS A 100 20.97 6.30 -9.94
C LYS A 100 21.23 4.90 -10.45
N GLU A 101 21.36 3.93 -9.54
CA GLU A 101 21.53 2.52 -9.89
C GLU A 101 20.19 1.84 -10.21
N ALA A 102 19.11 2.31 -9.59
CA ALA A 102 17.79 1.75 -9.80
C ALA A 102 16.71 2.82 -10.00
N LEU A 103 15.72 2.48 -10.82
CA LEU A 103 14.46 3.20 -10.97
C LEU A 103 13.32 2.32 -10.47
N ILE A 104 12.50 2.87 -9.59
CA ILE A 104 11.27 2.25 -9.13
C ILE A 104 10.10 3.03 -9.72
N ILE A 105 9.28 2.36 -10.54
CA ILE A 105 8.05 2.94 -11.11
C ILE A 105 6.87 2.31 -10.40
N GLU A 106 6.15 3.10 -9.60
CA GLU A 106 5.00 2.64 -8.86
C GLU A 106 3.69 2.85 -9.60
N ASN A 107 2.74 1.95 -9.36
CA ASN A 107 1.36 2.03 -9.83
C ASN A 107 1.24 2.12 -11.36
N LEU A 108 1.97 1.25 -12.07
CA LEU A 108 1.86 1.15 -13.52
C LEU A 108 0.41 0.95 -13.94
N ASN A 109 -0.02 1.72 -14.94
CA ASN A 109 -1.38 1.69 -15.50
C ASN A 109 -1.35 1.88 -17.01
N GLU A 110 -2.52 1.82 -17.67
CA GLU A 110 -2.65 1.89 -19.13
C GLU A 110 -2.47 3.30 -19.71
N LYS A 111 -2.39 4.34 -18.86
CA LYS A 111 -2.29 5.74 -19.31
C LYS A 111 -0.86 6.27 -19.36
N ILE A 112 0.14 5.39 -19.22
CA ILE A 112 1.54 5.80 -19.26
C ILE A 112 1.96 6.28 -20.66
N PRO A 113 2.90 7.23 -20.76
CA PRO A 113 3.51 7.61 -22.03
C PRO A 113 4.44 6.48 -22.53
N GLU A 114 3.91 5.58 -23.37
CA GLU A 114 4.58 4.34 -23.79
C GLU A 114 5.98 4.56 -24.37
N ASN A 115 6.16 5.61 -25.19
CA ASN A 115 7.46 5.93 -25.80
C ASN A 115 8.51 6.28 -24.73
N LEU A 116 8.15 7.10 -23.73
CA LEU A 116 9.05 7.46 -22.64
C LEU A 116 9.33 6.25 -21.74
N PHE A 117 8.32 5.45 -21.43
CA PHE A 117 8.51 4.23 -20.65
C PHE A 117 9.42 3.24 -21.37
N PHE A 118 9.23 3.04 -22.69
CA PHE A 118 10.12 2.21 -23.52
C PHE A 118 11.56 2.73 -23.53
N SER A 119 11.74 4.05 -23.63
CA SER A 119 13.07 4.66 -23.56
C SER A 119 13.74 4.50 -22.19
N LEU A 120 12.99 4.62 -21.08
CA LEU A 120 13.50 4.31 -19.72
C LEU A 120 13.90 2.85 -19.57
N TRP A 121 13.12 1.93 -20.16
CA TRP A 121 13.45 0.51 -20.21
C TRP A 121 14.77 0.25 -20.94
N ASN A 122 14.92 0.84 -22.12
CA ASN A 122 16.15 0.70 -22.91
C ASN A 122 17.36 1.30 -22.19
N LEU A 123 17.19 2.45 -21.54
CA LEU A 123 18.25 3.06 -20.72
C LEU A 123 18.67 2.12 -19.58
N ALA A 124 17.71 1.48 -18.90
CA ALA A 124 18.02 0.51 -17.84
C ALA A 124 18.83 -0.68 -18.38
N VAL A 125 18.48 -1.19 -19.55
CA VAL A 125 19.22 -2.29 -20.19
C VAL A 125 20.62 -1.85 -20.63
N GLN A 126 20.72 -0.72 -21.32
CA GLN A 126 21.97 -0.20 -21.89
C GLN A 126 23.00 0.16 -20.81
N ASP A 127 22.57 0.81 -19.75
CA ASP A 127 23.43 1.26 -18.66
C ASP A 127 23.56 0.21 -17.52
N ASN A 128 23.08 -1.02 -17.74
CA ASN A 128 23.09 -2.09 -16.73
C ASN A 128 22.44 -1.71 -15.38
N LYS A 129 21.39 -0.90 -15.42
CA LYS A 129 20.65 -0.44 -14.23
C LYS A 129 19.47 -1.34 -13.90
N TYR A 130 18.97 -1.21 -12.69
CA TYR A 130 17.79 -1.95 -12.22
C TYR A 130 16.51 -1.16 -12.45
N LEU A 131 15.45 -1.86 -12.88
CA LEU A 131 14.11 -1.29 -13.05
C LEU A 131 13.09 -2.17 -12.31
N LEU A 132 12.54 -1.66 -11.24
CA LEU A 132 11.45 -2.28 -10.51
C LEU A 132 10.13 -1.58 -10.85
N ILE A 133 9.15 -2.34 -11.31
CA ILE A 133 7.83 -1.83 -11.69
C ILE A 133 6.79 -2.46 -10.78
N THR A 134 5.94 -1.65 -10.16
CA THR A 134 4.78 -2.18 -9.43
C THR A 134 3.49 -1.93 -10.20
N SER A 135 2.58 -2.91 -10.18
CA SER A 135 1.30 -2.87 -10.89
C SER A 135 0.21 -3.68 -10.18
N VAL A 136 -1.03 -3.49 -10.58
CA VAL A 136 -2.15 -4.28 -10.04
C VAL A 136 -2.22 -5.67 -10.69
N LYS A 137 -1.93 -5.76 -11.98
CA LYS A 137 -1.93 -7.00 -12.77
C LYS A 137 -0.56 -7.20 -13.44
N PRO A 138 -0.21 -8.41 -13.89
CA PRO A 138 1.05 -8.67 -14.58
C PRO A 138 1.26 -7.71 -15.74
N ILE A 139 2.48 -7.16 -15.89
CA ILE A 139 2.78 -6.12 -16.89
C ILE A 139 2.49 -6.55 -18.33
N ASN A 140 2.65 -7.82 -18.65
CA ASN A 140 2.36 -8.36 -19.97
C ASN A 140 0.86 -8.46 -20.32
N THR A 141 -0.03 -8.24 -19.35
CA THR A 141 -1.49 -8.21 -19.57
C THR A 141 -2.00 -6.82 -19.95
N TYR A 142 -1.17 -5.79 -19.87
CA TYR A 142 -1.51 -4.44 -20.31
C TYR A 142 -1.49 -4.36 -21.83
N LYS A 143 -2.47 -3.65 -22.41
CA LYS A 143 -2.61 -3.49 -23.86
C LYS A 143 -1.75 -2.33 -24.36
N PHE A 144 -0.43 -2.51 -24.39
CA PHE A 144 0.47 -1.53 -24.97
C PHE A 144 0.29 -1.45 -26.50
N LYS A 145 0.28 -0.25 -27.06
CA LYS A 145 0.21 0.00 -28.51
C LYS A 145 1.56 -0.24 -29.17
N LEU A 146 2.66 0.14 -28.51
CA LEU A 146 4.01 0.02 -29.01
C LEU A 146 4.45 -1.46 -29.05
N VAL A 147 4.68 -1.99 -30.26
CA VAL A 147 5.03 -3.42 -30.47
C VAL A 147 6.32 -3.80 -29.76
N ASP A 148 7.33 -2.93 -29.83
CA ASP A 148 8.64 -3.17 -29.20
C ASP A 148 8.53 -3.24 -27.68
N LEU A 149 7.67 -2.41 -27.08
CA LEU A 149 7.40 -2.46 -25.64
C LEU A 149 6.74 -3.79 -25.25
N ARG A 150 5.78 -4.29 -26.04
CA ARG A 150 5.14 -5.60 -25.80
C ARG A 150 6.17 -6.74 -25.77
N SER A 151 7.11 -6.73 -26.70
CA SER A 151 8.20 -7.71 -26.74
C SER A 151 9.06 -7.62 -25.46
N ARG A 152 9.45 -6.41 -25.05
CA ARG A 152 10.26 -6.17 -23.84
C ARG A 152 9.57 -6.64 -22.56
N VAL A 153 8.32 -6.25 -22.33
CA VAL A 153 7.58 -6.62 -21.12
C VAL A 153 7.32 -8.12 -21.01
N SER A 154 7.25 -8.83 -22.15
CA SER A 154 7.11 -10.29 -22.17
C SER A 154 8.33 -11.01 -21.57
N SER A 155 9.50 -10.41 -21.64
CA SER A 155 10.78 -10.98 -21.19
C SER A 155 11.15 -10.65 -19.74
N CYS A 156 10.44 -9.75 -19.05
CA CYS A 156 10.75 -9.40 -17.66
C CYS A 156 10.32 -10.49 -16.67
N ILE A 157 10.99 -10.53 -15.51
CA ILE A 157 10.52 -11.34 -14.38
C ILE A 157 9.26 -10.71 -13.80
N ARG A 158 8.23 -11.52 -13.57
CA ARG A 158 6.97 -11.10 -12.96
C ARG A 158 6.75 -11.90 -11.69
N ILE A 159 6.56 -11.21 -10.56
CA ILE A 159 6.37 -11.81 -9.25
C ILE A 159 5.05 -11.31 -8.71
N GLY A 160 4.13 -12.23 -8.42
CA GLY A 160 2.82 -11.93 -7.87
C GLY A 160 2.84 -11.79 -6.36
N ILE A 161 1.95 -10.96 -5.85
CA ILE A 161 1.54 -10.96 -4.44
C ILE A 161 0.07 -11.36 -4.44
N ASP A 162 -0.22 -12.46 -3.77
CA ASP A 162 -1.58 -13.02 -3.70
C ASP A 162 -2.46 -12.30 -2.68
N LEU A 163 -3.72 -12.71 -2.61
CA LEU A 163 -4.64 -12.29 -1.56
C LEU A 163 -4.12 -12.74 -0.18
N PRO A 164 -4.41 -11.98 0.88
CA PRO A 164 -3.89 -12.30 2.20
C PRO A 164 -4.51 -13.59 2.74
N ASN A 165 -3.67 -14.46 3.30
CA ASN A 165 -4.13 -15.60 4.08
C ASN A 165 -4.57 -15.16 5.49
N ASP A 166 -5.17 -16.08 6.26
CA ASP A 166 -5.73 -15.78 7.58
C ASP A 166 -4.66 -15.27 8.56
N ASP A 167 -3.44 -15.80 8.50
CA ASP A 167 -2.32 -15.35 9.34
C ASP A 167 -1.95 -13.90 9.03
N LEU A 168 -1.83 -13.54 7.75
CA LEU A 168 -1.53 -12.18 7.34
C LEU A 168 -2.67 -11.22 7.72
N ILE A 169 -3.93 -11.62 7.56
CA ILE A 169 -5.09 -10.81 7.98
C ILE A 169 -5.03 -10.55 9.49
N SER A 170 -4.73 -11.59 10.28
CA SER A 170 -4.59 -11.47 11.74
C SER A 170 -3.53 -10.43 12.11
N VAL A 171 -2.36 -10.51 11.49
CA VAL A 171 -1.25 -9.58 11.74
C VAL A 171 -1.59 -8.16 11.31
N ILE A 172 -2.21 -7.99 10.13
CA ILE A 172 -2.62 -6.65 9.62
C ILE A 172 -3.60 -6.01 10.61
N ILE A 173 -4.60 -6.75 11.09
CA ILE A 173 -5.59 -6.25 12.04
C ILE A 173 -4.91 -5.90 13.37
N ALA A 174 -4.18 -6.84 13.96
CA ALA A 174 -3.51 -6.67 15.25
C ALA A 174 -2.57 -5.45 15.23
N LYS A 175 -1.73 -5.34 14.18
CA LYS A 175 -0.79 -4.24 14.03
C LYS A 175 -1.49 -2.89 13.89
N ASN A 176 -2.49 -2.78 13.01
CA ASN A 176 -3.17 -1.48 12.82
C ASN A 176 -3.81 -0.98 14.11
N PHE A 177 -4.38 -1.86 14.94
CA PHE A 177 -4.96 -1.45 16.22
C PHE A 177 -3.90 -1.18 17.29
N SER A 178 -2.81 -1.96 17.30
CA SER A 178 -1.66 -1.70 18.19
C SER A 178 -1.02 -0.33 17.90
N ASP A 179 -0.83 0.04 16.63
CA ASP A 179 -0.31 1.35 16.22
C ASP A 179 -1.19 2.52 16.68
N GLN A 180 -2.47 2.25 16.91
CA GLN A 180 -3.46 3.21 17.44
C GLN A 180 -3.64 3.11 18.94
N GLN A 181 -2.85 2.25 19.62
CA GLN A 181 -2.97 1.96 21.06
C GLN A 181 -4.35 1.39 21.46
N ILE A 182 -5.01 0.73 20.51
CA ILE A 182 -6.29 0.07 20.72
C ILE A 182 -6.03 -1.42 20.95
N ASN A 183 -6.54 -1.95 22.07
CA ASN A 183 -6.46 -3.38 22.35
C ASN A 183 -7.60 -4.11 21.65
N ILE A 184 -7.27 -5.14 20.87
CA ILE A 184 -8.21 -6.06 20.23
C ILE A 184 -7.89 -7.49 20.67
N GLU A 185 -8.90 -8.22 21.10
CA GLU A 185 -8.73 -9.58 21.61
C GLU A 185 -8.61 -10.59 20.46
N LYS A 186 -7.89 -11.69 20.72
CA LYS A 186 -7.68 -12.76 19.73
C LYS A 186 -9.01 -13.35 19.21
N ASN A 187 -9.99 -13.57 20.08
CA ASN A 187 -11.32 -14.05 19.71
C ASN A 187 -12.08 -13.10 18.76
N GLN A 188 -11.86 -11.78 18.94
CA GLN A 188 -12.41 -10.74 18.06
C GLN A 188 -11.76 -10.79 16.67
N ILE A 189 -10.44 -10.96 16.61
CA ILE A 189 -9.70 -11.11 15.35
C ILE A 189 -10.17 -12.37 14.60
N GLU A 190 -10.27 -13.51 15.28
CA GLU A 190 -10.77 -14.75 14.69
C GLU A 190 -12.21 -14.61 14.17
N TYR A 191 -13.05 -13.86 14.89
CA TYR A 191 -14.42 -13.57 14.44
C TYR A 191 -14.45 -12.76 13.16
N ILE A 192 -13.55 -11.76 13.02
CA ILE A 192 -13.41 -10.90 11.82
C ILE A 192 -12.92 -11.74 10.65
N ILE A 193 -11.84 -12.52 10.81
CA ILE A 193 -11.23 -13.33 9.75
C ILE A 193 -12.24 -14.27 9.09
N LYS A 194 -13.12 -14.88 9.88
CA LYS A 194 -14.14 -15.80 9.37
C LYS A 194 -15.23 -15.14 8.52
N ARG A 195 -15.32 -13.81 8.50
CA ARG A 195 -16.45 -13.06 7.91
C ARG A 195 -16.05 -11.94 6.97
N ILE A 196 -14.80 -11.53 7.00
CA ILE A 196 -14.30 -10.47 6.12
C ILE A 196 -13.88 -11.05 4.78
N ASP A 197 -14.14 -10.32 3.70
CA ASP A 197 -13.59 -10.67 2.40
C ASP A 197 -12.05 -10.59 2.43
N ARG A 198 -11.38 -11.59 1.88
CA ARG A 198 -9.92 -11.68 1.81
C ARG A 198 -9.35 -10.70 0.77
N SER A 199 -9.67 -9.43 0.92
CA SER A 199 -9.19 -8.34 0.09
C SER A 199 -8.52 -7.30 0.96
N TYR A 200 -7.30 -6.91 0.63
CA TYR A 200 -6.56 -5.86 1.36
C TYR A 200 -7.37 -4.55 1.46
N GLU A 201 -8.12 -4.22 0.41
CA GLU A 201 -8.97 -3.04 0.38
C GLU A 201 -10.11 -3.14 1.39
N LYS A 202 -10.81 -4.29 1.43
CA LYS A 202 -11.90 -4.54 2.37
C LYS A 202 -11.39 -4.55 3.82
N ILE A 203 -10.24 -5.18 4.08
CA ILE A 203 -9.62 -5.20 5.40
C ILE A 203 -9.26 -3.78 5.85
N SER A 204 -8.63 -2.99 4.98
CA SER A 204 -8.26 -1.60 5.28
C SER A 204 -9.51 -0.73 5.52
N LYS A 205 -10.56 -0.90 4.72
CA LYS A 205 -11.84 -0.22 4.89
C LYS A 205 -12.48 -0.58 6.23
N PHE A 206 -12.51 -1.88 6.55
CA PHE A 206 -13.03 -2.38 7.83
C PHE A 206 -12.33 -1.73 9.02
N ILE A 207 -11.00 -1.76 9.05
CA ILE A 207 -10.20 -1.16 10.12
C ILE A 207 -10.50 0.34 10.24
N SER A 208 -10.52 1.06 9.12
CA SER A 208 -10.79 2.51 9.13
C SER A 208 -12.20 2.86 9.61
N VAL A 209 -13.20 2.05 9.25
CA VAL A 209 -14.59 2.26 9.70
C VAL A 209 -14.72 1.94 11.19
N LEU A 210 -14.14 0.81 11.63
CA LEU A 210 -14.20 0.38 13.03
C LEU A 210 -13.53 1.41 13.96
N ASP A 211 -12.37 1.95 13.56
CA ASP A 211 -11.67 3.02 14.27
C ASP A 211 -12.54 4.27 14.43
N LYS A 212 -13.13 4.76 13.32
CA LYS A 212 -14.02 5.93 13.37
C LYS A 212 -15.21 5.73 14.31
N TYR A 213 -15.82 4.55 14.29
CA TYR A 213 -16.97 4.28 15.15
C TYR A 213 -16.59 4.14 16.62
N SER A 214 -15.42 3.53 16.91
CA SER A 214 -14.87 3.46 18.26
C SER A 214 -14.62 4.85 18.84
N LEU A 215 -13.95 5.72 18.07
CA LEU A 215 -13.68 7.11 18.44
C LEU A 215 -14.97 7.91 18.64
N LYS A 216 -15.94 7.79 17.72
CA LYS A 216 -17.22 8.52 17.82
C LYS A 216 -18.03 8.10 19.04
N LYS A 217 -18.03 6.81 19.40
CA LYS A 217 -18.75 6.29 20.57
C LYS A 217 -17.97 6.46 21.88
N GLY A 218 -16.68 6.82 21.83
CA GLY A 218 -15.80 6.90 23.00
C GLY A 218 -15.72 5.57 23.77
N SER A 219 -15.88 4.44 23.07
CA SER A 219 -15.98 3.11 23.68
C SER A 219 -14.98 2.14 23.07
N PRO A 220 -14.44 1.19 23.84
CA PRO A 220 -13.54 0.18 23.32
C PRO A 220 -14.21 -0.68 22.25
N ILE A 221 -13.39 -1.32 21.41
CA ILE A 221 -13.86 -2.22 20.37
C ILE A 221 -14.52 -3.44 21.02
N SER A 222 -15.81 -3.60 20.77
CA SER A 222 -16.62 -4.72 21.25
C SER A 222 -17.06 -5.62 20.11
N LEU A 223 -17.38 -6.88 20.39
CA LEU A 223 -17.96 -7.80 19.39
C LEU A 223 -19.25 -7.25 18.76
N LYS A 224 -20.03 -6.47 19.50
CA LYS A 224 -21.23 -5.82 18.98
C LYS A 224 -20.88 -4.81 17.89
N LEU A 225 -19.89 -3.95 18.14
CA LEU A 225 -19.40 -2.95 17.19
C LEU A 225 -18.80 -3.62 15.94
N ILE A 226 -18.01 -4.68 16.12
CA ILE A 226 -17.44 -5.48 15.01
C ILE A 226 -18.55 -6.03 14.11
N LYS A 227 -19.62 -6.61 14.71
CA LYS A 227 -20.77 -7.12 13.97
C LYS A 227 -21.51 -6.03 13.19
N GLU A 228 -21.68 -4.86 13.77
CA GLU A 228 -22.30 -3.72 13.11
C GLU A 228 -21.48 -3.27 11.90
N VAL A 229 -20.17 -3.12 12.04
CA VAL A 229 -19.27 -2.67 10.97
C VAL A 229 -19.13 -3.70 9.85
N LEU A 230 -19.07 -5.00 10.18
CA LEU A 230 -19.02 -6.07 9.15
C LEU A 230 -20.25 -6.10 8.25
N LYS A 231 -21.40 -5.62 8.72
CA LYS A 231 -22.63 -5.52 7.90
C LYS A 231 -22.63 -4.31 6.96
N MET A 232 -21.73 -3.32 7.19
CA MET A 232 -21.68 -2.06 6.43
C MET A 232 -20.69 -2.09 5.25
N ILE A 233 -19.82 -3.09 5.17
CA ILE A 233 -18.73 -3.19 4.19
C ILE A 233 -18.85 -4.40 3.30
#